data_d751190b4ee355b9c2f22175cc7219c6
#
_entry.id   d751190b4ee355b9c2f22175cc7219c6
#
_cell.length_a   1.000
_cell.length_b   1.000
_cell.length_c   1.000
_cell.angle_alpha   90.00
_cell.angle_beta   90.00
_cell.angle_gamma   90.00
#
_symmetry.space_group_name_H-M   'P 1'
#
loop_
_entity.id
_entity.type
_entity.pdbx_description
1 polymer ?
#
loop_
_entity_poly.entity_id
_entity_poly.type
_entity_poly.pdbx_seq_one_letter_code
_entity_poly.pdbx_strand_id
1 'polypeptide(L)'
;MTVTQPIAAQPAWQPPAPKPPLTAREKTGALVAGGVGYLLLSLGWVLFGIPLAVLAFGAFFALIFGAIQRAAGDQGPLGFLEALDLNAWIVPLLLSSLVGLVIMTVSLIASRGILRSYGVTKPWAVTFAGAGIAIVGSWIVSAVLTIPLQFSGVLSDGDNTGPVALVVGGLSLLVSVVATAAIGAFAWWWMAHLMRPAARPL
;
A
#
# COMPACT_ATOMS: atom_id res chain seq x y z
N MET A 1 35.69 -59.67 -15.49
CA MET A 1 36.37 -58.33 -15.63
C MET A 1 35.34 -57.25 -15.35
N THR A 2 35.33 -56.71 -14.13
CA THR A 2 34.41 -55.66 -13.70
C THR A 2 35.04 -54.33 -14.09
N VAL A 3 34.45 -53.68 -15.13
CA VAL A 3 34.88 -52.32 -15.55
C VAL A 3 34.33 -51.32 -14.53
N THR A 4 35.17 -50.84 -13.64
CA THR A 4 34.85 -49.75 -12.72
C THR A 4 34.77 -48.48 -13.53
N GLN A 5 33.54 -47.97 -13.77
CA GLN A 5 33.35 -46.66 -14.36
C GLN A 5 33.92 -45.57 -13.41
N PRO A 6 34.78 -44.68 -13.92
CA PRO A 6 35.26 -43.57 -13.11
C PRO A 6 34.08 -42.68 -12.68
N ILE A 7 33.93 -42.49 -11.36
CA ILE A 7 32.96 -41.56 -10.78
C ILE A 7 33.31 -40.16 -11.33
N ALA A 8 32.44 -39.64 -12.19
CA ALA A 8 32.61 -38.26 -12.71
C ALA A 8 32.74 -37.32 -11.50
N ALA A 9 33.85 -36.61 -11.42
CA ALA A 9 34.07 -35.63 -10.38
C ALA A 9 32.90 -34.60 -10.38
N GLN A 10 32.18 -34.52 -9.27
CA GLN A 10 31.13 -33.53 -9.13
C GLN A 10 31.73 -32.12 -9.39
N PRO A 11 31.13 -31.30 -10.24
CA PRO A 11 31.63 -29.95 -10.50
C PRO A 11 31.74 -29.22 -9.15
N ALA A 12 32.94 -28.74 -8.85
CA ALA A 12 33.22 -28.00 -7.62
C ALA A 12 32.24 -26.84 -7.52
N TRP A 13 31.55 -26.72 -6.37
CA TRP A 13 30.59 -25.63 -6.15
C TRP A 13 31.26 -24.27 -6.43
N GLN A 14 30.85 -23.61 -7.50
CA GLN A 14 31.27 -22.26 -7.84
C GLN A 14 30.28 -21.28 -7.23
N PRO A 15 30.73 -20.31 -6.41
CA PRO A 15 29.83 -19.27 -5.92
C PRO A 15 29.19 -18.54 -7.09
N PRO A 16 27.88 -18.20 -6.98
CA PRO A 16 27.17 -17.51 -8.07
C PRO A 16 27.88 -16.19 -8.41
N ALA A 17 28.04 -15.92 -9.70
CA ALA A 17 28.70 -14.71 -10.17
C ALA A 17 28.02 -13.45 -9.58
N PRO A 18 28.78 -12.44 -9.15
CA PRO A 18 28.23 -11.24 -8.57
C PRO A 18 27.31 -10.53 -9.57
N LYS A 19 26.12 -10.13 -9.11
CA LYS A 19 25.15 -9.42 -9.96
C LYS A 19 25.69 -8.02 -10.33
N PRO A 20 25.64 -7.58 -11.59
CA PRO A 20 26.11 -6.27 -11.99
C PRO A 20 25.29 -5.16 -11.28
N PRO A 21 25.87 -3.99 -10.97
CA PRO A 21 25.15 -2.90 -10.35
C PRO A 21 24.01 -2.37 -11.26
N LEU A 22 22.93 -1.85 -10.68
CA LEU A 22 21.89 -1.15 -11.46
C LEU A 22 22.50 0.07 -12.17
N THR A 23 22.17 0.26 -13.44
CA THR A 23 22.50 1.47 -14.16
C THR A 23 21.81 2.69 -13.55
N ALA A 24 22.34 3.90 -13.77
CA ALA A 24 21.71 5.13 -13.30
C ALA A 24 20.27 5.26 -13.82
N ARG A 25 20.03 4.85 -15.07
CA ARG A 25 18.72 4.86 -15.71
C ARG A 25 17.74 3.93 -15.00
N GLU A 26 18.12 2.69 -14.73
CA GLU A 26 17.27 1.71 -14.01
C GLU A 26 16.95 2.17 -12.58
N LYS A 27 17.93 2.78 -11.87
CA LYS A 27 17.71 3.37 -10.54
C LYS A 27 16.67 4.47 -10.59
N THR A 28 16.80 5.42 -11.51
CA THR A 28 15.83 6.51 -11.67
C THR A 28 14.44 5.97 -12.01
N GLY A 29 14.37 4.99 -12.92
CA GLY A 29 13.11 4.35 -13.28
C GLY A 29 12.42 3.67 -12.09
N ALA A 30 13.17 2.97 -11.26
CA ALA A 30 12.65 2.32 -10.06
C ALA A 30 12.16 3.34 -9.02
N LEU A 31 12.93 4.42 -8.77
CA LEU A 31 12.55 5.48 -7.83
C LEU A 31 11.29 6.22 -8.29
N VAL A 32 11.21 6.59 -9.57
CA VAL A 32 10.04 7.28 -10.13
C VAL A 32 8.82 6.36 -10.14
N ALA A 33 8.97 5.11 -10.62
CA ALA A 33 7.87 4.14 -10.66
C ALA A 33 7.33 3.85 -9.25
N GLY A 34 8.22 3.74 -8.25
CA GLY A 34 7.85 3.49 -6.86
C GLY A 34 7.23 4.72 -6.20
N GLY A 35 7.85 5.89 -6.32
CA GLY A 35 7.37 7.12 -5.69
C GLY A 35 5.99 7.52 -6.20
N VAL A 36 5.85 7.72 -7.52
CA VAL A 36 4.58 8.09 -8.14
C VAL A 36 3.56 6.95 -8.09
N GLY A 37 4.00 5.74 -8.42
CA GLY A 37 3.12 4.57 -8.42
C GLY A 37 2.53 4.28 -7.05
N TYR A 38 3.32 4.34 -5.99
CA TYR A 38 2.82 4.08 -4.64
C TYR A 38 1.92 5.20 -4.11
N LEU A 39 2.18 6.46 -4.46
CA LEU A 39 1.25 7.56 -4.15
C LEU A 39 -0.12 7.34 -4.77
N LEU A 40 -0.17 6.99 -6.05
CA LEU A 40 -1.43 6.69 -6.73
C LEU A 40 -2.10 5.42 -6.16
N LEU A 41 -1.31 4.40 -5.83
CA LEU A 41 -1.80 3.17 -5.22
C LEU A 41 -2.42 3.45 -3.85
N SER A 42 -1.78 4.26 -3.00
CA SER A 42 -2.29 4.63 -1.69
C SER A 42 -3.54 5.51 -1.77
N LEU A 43 -3.59 6.46 -2.72
CA LEU A 43 -4.80 7.24 -2.99
C LEU A 43 -5.96 6.33 -3.42
N GLY A 44 -5.71 5.41 -4.35
CA GLY A 44 -6.70 4.42 -4.77
C GLY A 44 -7.17 3.54 -3.62
N TRP A 45 -6.26 3.12 -2.73
CA TRP A 45 -6.58 2.35 -1.54
C TRP A 45 -7.49 3.10 -0.57
N VAL A 46 -7.25 4.40 -0.34
CA VAL A 46 -8.12 5.26 0.50
C VAL A 46 -9.52 5.36 -0.10
N LEU A 47 -9.61 5.65 -1.40
CA LEU A 47 -10.89 5.79 -2.11
C LEU A 47 -11.65 4.46 -2.24
N PHE A 48 -10.96 3.33 -2.24
CA PHE A 48 -11.55 2.00 -2.26
C PHE A 48 -11.88 1.51 -0.84
N GLY A 49 -10.92 1.57 0.06
CA GLY A 49 -10.98 0.91 1.36
C GLY A 49 -11.88 1.61 2.37
N ILE A 50 -11.86 2.94 2.45
CA ILE A 50 -12.69 3.67 3.41
C ILE A 50 -14.18 3.49 3.11
N PRO A 51 -14.69 3.72 1.87
CA PRO A 51 -16.08 3.49 1.57
C PRO A 51 -16.52 2.04 1.79
N LEU A 52 -15.67 1.09 1.41
CA LEU A 52 -15.97 -0.33 1.61
C LEU A 52 -16.04 -0.68 3.10
N ALA A 53 -15.15 -0.13 3.93
CA ALA A 53 -15.17 -0.30 5.37
C ALA A 53 -16.46 0.31 5.97
N VAL A 54 -16.85 1.53 5.56
CA VAL A 54 -18.08 2.17 6.00
C VAL A 54 -19.31 1.31 5.67
N LEU A 55 -19.37 0.76 4.45
CA LEU A 55 -20.46 -0.14 4.04
C LEU A 55 -20.46 -1.44 4.85
N ALA A 56 -19.29 -2.06 5.05
CA ALA A 56 -19.17 -3.31 5.78
C ALA A 56 -19.53 -3.14 7.26
N PHE A 57 -19.00 -2.11 7.92
CA PHE A 57 -19.32 -1.79 9.31
C PHE A 57 -20.79 -1.36 9.46
N GLY A 58 -21.30 -0.53 8.55
CA GLY A 58 -22.70 -0.14 8.55
C GLY A 58 -23.64 -1.34 8.44
N ALA A 59 -23.37 -2.27 7.52
CA ALA A 59 -24.13 -3.51 7.39
C ALA A 59 -24.01 -4.40 8.64
N PHE A 60 -22.80 -4.53 9.21
CA PHE A 60 -22.55 -5.30 10.41
C PHE A 60 -23.34 -4.74 11.62
N PHE A 61 -23.27 -3.43 11.84
CA PHE A 61 -24.05 -2.79 12.91
C PHE A 61 -25.55 -2.89 12.68
N ALA A 62 -26.03 -2.71 11.45
CA ALA A 62 -27.45 -2.88 11.11
C ALA A 62 -27.95 -4.30 11.43
N LEU A 63 -27.15 -5.35 11.18
CA LEU A 63 -27.47 -6.73 11.54
C LEU A 63 -27.54 -6.94 13.05
N ILE A 64 -26.54 -6.44 13.81
CA ILE A 64 -26.50 -6.60 15.27
C ILE A 64 -27.66 -5.85 15.91
N PHE A 65 -27.84 -4.56 15.59
CA PHE A 65 -28.91 -3.76 16.18
C PHE A 65 -30.28 -4.25 15.75
N GLY A 66 -30.46 -4.70 14.51
CA GLY A 66 -31.69 -5.33 14.05
C GLY A 66 -32.00 -6.66 14.76
N ALA A 67 -30.99 -7.42 15.20
CA ALA A 67 -31.18 -8.61 16.02
C ALA A 67 -31.56 -8.27 17.47
N ILE A 68 -30.91 -7.27 18.07
CA ILE A 68 -31.21 -6.78 19.42
C ILE A 68 -32.64 -6.23 19.49
N GLN A 69 -33.05 -5.44 18.49
CA GLN A 69 -34.40 -4.87 18.42
C GLN A 69 -35.49 -5.95 18.35
N ARG A 70 -35.27 -6.96 17.49
CA ARG A 70 -36.18 -8.12 17.41
C ARG A 70 -36.29 -8.88 18.74
N ALA A 71 -35.22 -8.92 19.53
CA ALA A 71 -35.20 -9.58 20.82
C ALA A 71 -35.80 -8.72 21.97
N ALA A 72 -35.67 -7.38 21.89
CA ALA A 72 -36.10 -6.46 22.96
C ALA A 72 -37.51 -5.88 22.75
N GLY A 73 -38.20 -6.19 21.65
CA GLY A 73 -39.44 -5.52 21.26
C GLY A 73 -39.19 -4.07 20.81
N ASP A 74 -40.18 -3.43 20.22
CA ASP A 74 -40.11 -2.17 19.45
C ASP A 74 -39.55 -0.90 20.16
N GLN A 75 -38.92 -1.05 21.33
CA GLN A 75 -38.38 0.07 22.11
C GLN A 75 -36.84 0.22 22.05
N GLY A 76 -36.23 -0.19 20.95
CA GLY A 76 -34.76 -0.14 20.78
C GLY A 76 -34.21 1.23 20.33
N PRO A 77 -32.89 1.47 20.52
CA PRO A 77 -32.23 2.77 20.27
C PRO A 77 -31.95 3.08 18.80
N LEU A 78 -32.80 2.66 17.85
CA LEU A 78 -32.54 2.73 16.41
C LEU A 78 -32.77 4.10 15.76
N GLY A 79 -33.25 5.11 16.46
CA GLY A 79 -33.38 6.46 15.91
C GLY A 79 -32.07 7.02 15.34
N PHE A 80 -30.91 6.53 15.81
CA PHE A 80 -29.61 6.90 15.26
C PHE A 80 -29.33 6.26 13.89
N LEU A 81 -29.72 5.00 13.68
CA LEU A 81 -29.48 4.32 12.40
C LEU A 81 -30.49 4.76 11.31
N GLU A 82 -31.70 5.14 11.70
CA GLU A 82 -32.67 5.75 10.80
C GLU A 82 -32.24 7.16 10.38
N ALA A 83 -31.59 7.91 11.29
CA ALA A 83 -30.98 9.20 10.99
C ALA A 83 -29.78 9.11 10.03
N LEU A 84 -29.08 7.96 9.99
CA LEU A 84 -28.09 7.64 8.98
C LEU A 84 -28.82 7.01 7.77
N ASP A 85 -29.32 7.85 6.85
CA ASP A 85 -29.89 7.38 5.58
C ASP A 85 -28.79 6.66 4.75
N LEU A 86 -28.44 5.43 5.18
CA LEU A 86 -27.43 4.61 4.52
C LEU A 86 -27.77 4.38 3.04
N ASN A 87 -29.05 4.38 2.67
CA ASN A 87 -29.46 4.21 1.29
C ASN A 87 -29.01 5.37 0.39
N ALA A 88 -29.03 6.61 0.89
CA ALA A 88 -28.53 7.77 0.17
C ALA A 88 -27.02 7.71 -0.06
N TRP A 89 -26.26 7.04 0.83
CA TRP A 89 -24.80 6.95 0.78
C TRP A 89 -24.27 5.73 0.03
N ILE A 90 -25.06 4.68 -0.17
CA ILE A 90 -24.61 3.45 -0.84
C ILE A 90 -24.04 3.74 -2.23
N VAL A 91 -24.74 4.49 -3.06
CA VAL A 91 -24.31 4.78 -4.45
C VAL A 91 -23.03 5.61 -4.48
N PRO A 92 -22.89 6.74 -3.76
CA PRO A 92 -21.64 7.50 -3.68
C PRO A 92 -20.47 6.66 -3.18
N LEU A 93 -20.67 5.82 -2.15
CA LEU A 93 -19.63 4.97 -1.57
C LEU A 93 -19.17 3.88 -2.55
N LEU A 94 -20.09 3.24 -3.27
CA LEU A 94 -19.77 2.26 -4.31
C LEU A 94 -19.04 2.90 -5.49
N LEU A 95 -19.47 4.08 -5.95
CA LEU A 95 -18.80 4.83 -7.01
C LEU A 95 -17.38 5.23 -6.59
N SER A 96 -17.20 5.73 -5.38
CA SER A 96 -15.87 6.04 -4.83
C SER A 96 -14.97 4.81 -4.79
N SER A 97 -15.51 3.66 -4.34
CA SER A 97 -14.76 2.40 -4.33
C SER A 97 -14.36 1.96 -5.74
N LEU A 98 -15.26 2.09 -6.72
CA LEU A 98 -14.96 1.77 -8.11
C LEU A 98 -13.84 2.66 -8.67
N VAL A 99 -13.93 3.97 -8.43
CA VAL A 99 -12.88 4.92 -8.82
C VAL A 99 -11.54 4.57 -8.16
N GLY A 100 -11.55 4.25 -6.86
CA GLY A 100 -10.36 3.81 -6.14
C GLY A 100 -9.72 2.57 -6.77
N LEU A 101 -10.53 1.56 -7.13
CA LEU A 101 -10.06 0.34 -7.80
C LEU A 101 -9.43 0.63 -9.17
N VAL A 102 -10.04 1.54 -9.95
CA VAL A 102 -9.49 1.97 -11.25
C VAL A 102 -8.15 2.67 -11.05
N ILE A 103 -8.03 3.59 -10.10
CA ILE A 103 -6.77 4.28 -9.80
C ILE A 103 -5.68 3.28 -9.38
N MET A 104 -5.97 2.30 -8.53
CA MET A 104 -5.02 1.25 -8.14
C MET A 104 -4.55 0.46 -9.35
N THR A 105 -5.45 0.06 -10.23
CA THR A 105 -5.12 -0.71 -11.44
C THR A 105 -4.23 0.10 -12.38
N VAL A 106 -4.61 1.35 -12.64
CA VAL A 106 -3.82 2.28 -13.47
C VAL A 106 -2.44 2.51 -12.88
N SER A 107 -2.33 2.67 -11.57
CA SER A 107 -1.06 2.82 -10.86
C SER A 107 -0.11 1.64 -11.10
N LEU A 108 -0.60 0.40 -10.97
CA LEU A 108 0.21 -0.81 -11.20
C LEU A 108 0.65 -0.91 -12.67
N ILE A 109 -0.24 -0.62 -13.63
CA ILE A 109 0.07 -0.65 -15.07
C ILE A 109 1.09 0.44 -15.41
N ALA A 110 0.92 1.66 -14.89
CA ALA A 110 1.83 2.79 -15.10
C ALA A 110 3.22 2.49 -14.52
N SER A 111 3.29 1.98 -13.28
CA SER A 111 4.56 1.58 -12.65
C SER A 111 5.30 0.53 -13.50
N ARG A 112 4.59 -0.49 -14.00
CA ARG A 112 5.17 -1.46 -14.94
C ARG A 112 5.68 -0.78 -16.21
N GLY A 113 4.89 0.12 -16.80
CA GLY A 113 5.26 0.84 -18.02
C GLY A 113 6.55 1.65 -17.83
N ILE A 114 6.64 2.38 -16.73
CA ILE A 114 7.85 3.14 -16.35
C ILE A 114 9.05 2.19 -16.19
N LEU A 115 8.93 1.13 -15.39
CA LEU A 115 10.02 0.18 -15.19
C LEU A 115 10.53 -0.42 -16.51
N ARG A 116 9.59 -0.78 -17.40
CA ARG A 116 9.94 -1.33 -18.73
C ARG A 116 10.67 -0.32 -19.59
N SER A 117 10.22 0.94 -19.64
CA SER A 117 10.86 2.00 -20.45
C SER A 117 12.27 2.35 -19.97
N TYR A 118 12.55 2.13 -18.69
CA TYR A 118 13.88 2.33 -18.09
C TYR A 118 14.77 1.09 -18.13
N GLY A 119 14.30 -0.03 -18.72
CA GLY A 119 15.09 -1.23 -18.96
C GLY A 119 15.15 -2.20 -17.77
N VAL A 120 14.30 -2.02 -16.75
CA VAL A 120 14.25 -2.92 -15.59
C VAL A 120 13.76 -4.31 -16.04
N THR A 121 14.53 -5.34 -15.71
CA THR A 121 14.17 -6.74 -15.96
C THR A 121 13.06 -7.17 -15.01
N LYS A 122 12.11 -7.98 -15.46
CA LYS A 122 10.98 -8.50 -14.66
C LYS A 122 10.10 -7.39 -14.04
N PRO A 123 9.60 -6.41 -14.83
CA PRO A 123 8.89 -5.24 -14.29
C PRO A 123 7.65 -5.61 -13.45
N TRP A 124 6.90 -6.67 -13.80
CA TRP A 124 5.76 -7.14 -13.01
C TRP A 124 6.17 -7.63 -11.62
N ALA A 125 7.22 -8.43 -11.54
CA ALA A 125 7.69 -8.95 -10.25
C ALA A 125 8.15 -7.82 -9.34
N VAL A 126 8.89 -6.83 -9.89
CA VAL A 126 9.32 -5.64 -9.15
C VAL A 126 8.11 -4.81 -8.69
N THR A 127 7.09 -4.62 -9.55
CA THR A 127 5.89 -3.85 -9.20
C THR A 127 5.12 -4.50 -8.06
N PHE A 128 4.79 -5.79 -8.15
CA PHE A 128 4.00 -6.45 -7.09
C PHE A 128 4.77 -6.62 -5.79
N ALA A 129 6.04 -7.02 -5.86
CA ALA A 129 6.85 -7.17 -4.66
C ALA A 129 7.17 -5.81 -4.02
N GLY A 130 7.42 -4.77 -4.83
CA GLY A 130 7.58 -3.40 -4.36
C GLY A 130 6.33 -2.88 -3.67
N ALA A 131 5.14 -3.10 -4.26
CA ALA A 131 3.86 -2.74 -3.65
C ALA A 131 3.65 -3.45 -2.30
N GLY A 132 3.92 -4.75 -2.22
CA GLY A 132 3.80 -5.52 -0.97
C GLY A 132 4.71 -4.98 0.13
N ILE A 133 5.99 -4.72 -0.18
CA ILE A 133 6.95 -4.14 0.78
C ILE A 133 6.52 -2.73 1.19
N ALA A 134 6.06 -1.90 0.25
CA ALA A 134 5.62 -0.54 0.55
C ALA A 134 4.38 -0.53 1.44
N ILE A 135 3.43 -1.44 1.27
CA ILE A 135 2.26 -1.59 2.14
C ILE A 135 2.69 -1.94 3.57
N VAL A 136 3.56 -2.94 3.74
CA VAL A 136 4.07 -3.31 5.06
C VAL A 136 4.88 -2.16 5.67
N GLY A 137 5.76 -1.53 4.89
CA GLY A 137 6.55 -0.38 5.32
C GLY A 137 5.66 0.80 5.75
N SER A 138 4.58 1.08 5.02
CA SER A 138 3.66 2.16 5.39
C SER A 138 2.89 1.88 6.69
N TRP A 139 2.54 0.63 6.97
CA TRP A 139 1.93 0.26 8.25
C TRP A 139 2.87 0.51 9.43
N ILE A 140 4.15 0.12 9.28
CA ILE A 140 5.16 0.35 10.32
C ILE A 140 5.37 1.85 10.54
N VAL A 141 5.56 2.62 9.46
CA VAL A 141 5.76 4.07 9.56
C VAL A 141 4.52 4.76 10.12
N SER A 142 3.32 4.37 9.71
CA SER A 142 2.07 4.91 10.25
C SER A 142 1.95 4.62 11.74
N ALA A 143 2.24 3.40 12.19
CA ALA A 143 2.21 3.05 13.61
C ALA A 143 3.19 3.91 14.41
N VAL A 144 4.42 4.09 13.92
CA VAL A 144 5.45 4.91 14.57
C VAL A 144 5.07 6.39 14.62
N LEU A 145 4.46 6.93 13.56
CA LEU A 145 4.07 8.34 13.50
C LEU A 145 2.78 8.62 14.29
N THR A 146 1.86 7.66 14.34
CA THR A 146 0.56 7.85 15.01
C THR A 146 0.70 7.87 16.54
N ILE A 147 1.62 7.09 17.12
CA ILE A 147 1.85 7.04 18.55
C ILE A 147 2.14 8.43 19.15
N PRO A 148 3.14 9.20 18.68
CA PRO A 148 3.41 10.54 19.22
C PRO A 148 2.25 11.52 19.02
N LEU A 149 1.53 11.43 17.88
CA LEU A 149 0.40 12.31 17.57
C LEU A 149 -0.80 12.08 18.53
N GLN A 150 -1.06 10.83 18.91
CA GLN A 150 -2.09 10.52 19.90
C GLN A 150 -1.72 11.08 21.28
N PHE A 151 -0.46 11.00 21.68
CA PHE A 151 0.00 11.59 22.94
C PHE A 151 -0.06 13.13 22.94
N SER A 152 0.22 13.78 21.79
CA SER A 152 0.09 15.24 21.70
C SER A 152 -1.36 15.72 21.79
N GLY A 153 -2.33 14.97 21.30
CA GLY A 153 -3.76 15.25 21.42
C GLY A 153 -4.26 15.19 22.87
N VAL A 154 -3.69 14.30 23.69
CA VAL A 154 -3.99 14.22 25.13
C VAL A 154 -3.41 15.39 25.91
N LEU A 155 -2.31 15.99 25.43
CA LEU A 155 -1.65 17.13 26.09
C LEU A 155 -2.23 18.50 25.66
N SER A 156 -3.01 18.55 24.59
CA SER A 156 -3.68 19.76 24.12
C SER A 156 -5.15 19.77 24.58
N ASP A 157 -5.36 20.14 25.84
CA ASP A 157 -6.67 20.42 26.43
C ASP A 157 -7.20 21.76 25.88
N GLY A 158 -7.59 21.82 24.62
CA GLY A 158 -8.08 23.06 24.05
C GLY A 158 -8.69 22.90 22.64
N ASP A 159 -9.74 23.66 22.38
CA ASP A 159 -10.44 23.79 21.11
C ASP A 159 -9.48 24.14 19.94
N ASN A 160 -8.83 23.13 19.37
CA ASN A 160 -7.94 23.24 18.20
C ASN A 160 -8.74 23.45 16.89
N THR A 161 -9.79 24.27 16.91
CA THR A 161 -10.62 24.59 15.73
C THR A 161 -10.14 25.81 14.95
N GLY A 162 -9.03 26.43 15.36
CA GLY A 162 -8.51 27.67 14.78
C GLY A 162 -7.51 27.44 13.62
N PRO A 163 -6.93 28.53 13.10
CA PRO A 163 -5.94 28.54 12.02
C PRO A 163 -4.75 27.62 12.27
N VAL A 164 -4.38 27.39 13.53
CA VAL A 164 -3.28 26.48 13.93
C VAL A 164 -3.60 25.03 13.54
N ALA A 165 -4.84 24.59 13.72
CA ALA A 165 -5.25 23.22 13.34
C ALA A 165 -5.13 23.00 11.83
N LEU A 166 -5.46 24.00 11.02
CA LEU A 166 -5.29 23.95 9.56
C LEU A 166 -3.82 23.85 9.15
N VAL A 167 -2.95 24.62 9.80
CA VAL A 167 -1.50 24.58 9.52
C VAL A 167 -0.91 23.24 9.93
N VAL A 168 -1.23 22.74 11.12
CA VAL A 168 -0.74 21.44 11.61
C VAL A 168 -1.28 20.31 10.75
N GLY A 169 -2.55 20.34 10.38
CA GLY A 169 -3.18 19.35 9.48
C GLY A 169 -2.54 19.36 8.09
N GLY A 170 -2.33 20.54 7.52
CA GLY A 170 -1.67 20.71 6.21
C GLY A 170 -0.22 20.20 6.22
N LEU A 171 0.54 20.51 7.28
CA LEU A 171 1.92 20.03 7.44
C LEU A 171 1.95 18.49 7.60
N SER A 172 1.06 17.93 8.41
CA SER A 172 0.93 16.48 8.60
C SER A 172 0.59 15.77 7.29
N LEU A 173 -0.31 16.33 6.48
CA LEU A 173 -0.64 15.81 5.16
C LEU A 173 0.59 15.83 4.24
N LEU A 174 1.33 16.92 4.20
CA LEU A 174 2.53 17.05 3.37
C LEU A 174 3.60 16.05 3.79
N VAL A 175 3.85 15.90 5.08
CA VAL A 175 4.79 14.90 5.62
C VAL A 175 4.35 13.49 5.25
N SER A 176 3.05 13.18 5.35
CA SER A 176 2.49 11.88 4.99
C SER A 176 2.68 11.57 3.50
N VAL A 177 2.43 12.55 2.61
CA VAL A 177 2.64 12.38 1.16
C VAL A 177 4.11 12.14 0.83
N VAL A 178 5.02 12.92 1.42
CA VAL A 178 6.46 12.76 1.21
C VAL A 178 6.94 11.41 1.73
N ALA A 179 6.52 11.01 2.93
CA ALA A 179 6.88 9.71 3.51
C ALA A 179 6.36 8.56 2.64
N THR A 180 5.12 8.62 2.16
CA THR A 180 4.53 7.63 1.27
C THR A 180 5.31 7.50 -0.03
N ALA A 181 5.66 8.64 -0.66
CA ALA A 181 6.48 8.65 -1.87
C ALA A 181 7.87 8.04 -1.63
N ALA A 182 8.51 8.38 -0.51
CA ALA A 182 9.83 7.86 -0.15
C ALA A 182 9.80 6.34 0.09
N ILE A 183 8.79 5.84 0.82
CA ILE A 183 8.60 4.40 1.06
C ILE A 183 8.43 3.66 -0.28
N GLY A 184 7.56 4.17 -1.16
CA GLY A 184 7.35 3.60 -2.48
C GLY A 184 8.62 3.59 -3.31
N ALA A 185 9.31 4.72 -3.42
CA ALA A 185 10.57 4.84 -4.16
C ALA A 185 11.62 3.84 -3.64
N PHE A 186 11.80 3.76 -2.32
CA PHE A 186 12.74 2.83 -1.70
C PHE A 186 12.35 1.37 -1.97
N ALA A 187 11.08 1.00 -1.81
CA ALA A 187 10.62 -0.38 -2.01
C ALA A 187 10.85 -0.87 -3.44
N TRP A 188 10.52 -0.07 -4.46
CA TRP A 188 10.76 -0.42 -5.87
C TRP A 188 12.26 -0.47 -6.20
N TRP A 189 13.03 0.49 -5.73
CA TRP A 189 14.48 0.48 -5.91
C TRP A 189 15.12 -0.77 -5.29
N TRP A 190 14.70 -1.12 -4.06
CA TRP A 190 15.20 -2.31 -3.35
C TRP A 190 14.86 -3.59 -4.13
N MET A 191 13.63 -3.73 -4.59
CA MET A 191 13.19 -4.88 -5.36
C MET A 191 13.86 -4.97 -6.73
N ALA A 192 14.04 -3.85 -7.43
CA ALA A 192 14.81 -3.81 -8.66
C ALA A 192 16.26 -4.25 -8.43
N HIS A 193 16.84 -3.93 -7.27
CA HIS A 193 18.16 -4.37 -6.88
C HIS A 193 18.24 -5.88 -6.60
N LEU A 194 17.25 -6.45 -5.92
CA LEU A 194 17.22 -7.88 -5.58
C LEU A 194 16.94 -8.77 -6.79
N MET A 195 16.04 -8.35 -7.70
CA MET A 195 15.55 -9.15 -8.81
C MET A 195 16.41 -9.07 -10.08
N ARG A 196 17.62 -8.52 -9.99
CA ARG A 196 18.57 -8.49 -11.12
C ARG A 196 18.97 -9.89 -11.56
N PRO A 197 19.10 -10.15 -12.88
CA PRO A 197 19.66 -11.40 -13.36
C PRO A 197 21.13 -11.55 -12.92
N ALA A 198 21.55 -12.77 -12.65
CA ALA A 198 22.99 -13.06 -12.50
C ALA A 198 23.73 -12.74 -13.82
N ALA A 199 24.98 -12.30 -13.72
CA ALA A 199 25.82 -12.16 -14.89
C ALA A 199 25.89 -13.51 -15.61
N ARG A 200 25.64 -13.52 -16.95
CA ARG A 200 25.85 -14.75 -17.74
C ARG A 200 27.35 -15.01 -17.75
N PRO A 201 27.81 -16.22 -17.42
CA PRO A 201 29.20 -16.58 -17.69
C PRO A 201 29.44 -16.44 -19.20
N LEU A 202 30.53 -15.76 -19.55
CA LEU A 202 31.02 -15.63 -20.94
C LEU A 202 31.51 -16.99 -21.44
#